data_602ee175acc9af69b3b688394d3b4da8
#
_entry.id   602ee175acc9af69b3b688394d3b4da8
#
_cell.length_a   1.000
_cell.length_b   1.000
_cell.length_c   1.000
_cell.angle_alpha   90.00
_cell.angle_beta   90.00
_cell.angle_gamma   90.00
#
_symmetry.space_group_name_H-M   'P 1'
#
loop_
_entity.id
_entity.type
_entity.pdbx_description
1 polymer ?
#
loop_
_entity_poly.entity_id
_entity_poly.type
_entity_poly.pdbx_seq_one_letter_code
_entity_poly.pdbx_strand_id
1 'polypeptide(L)'
;MNELTEYIPALYATFWSLVPPLVAIILALITKEVYSSLFIGIVIGGLFYGGLFTAYFSFETSVTHIFNDGLVGVLSDPANIGILIFLVILGIMVCMMNRAGGSSAFGEWASKRIKTRTGAQLVSILLGALIFIDDYFNCLTVGSVMRPVTDSHQISRAKLAYIIDATAAPICIIAPISSWAAAVTGFVESEDGFSVFMKSIPYNYYALLTIFALLMFVILKVDFGPMKLHEDNAAKGDLYTTPDRPYANANPDVIKGNGKVIDLVFPIVSLIICCVIGMIYTGGFFSGTPFIEAFSDCDAPVGIMLGSFFAMVITVFFYAVRKVLPFKESFACIPEGFKAMVPAILILTFAWTLKSMTDSLGAKEYVAGLVNGASGSLLNFLPAIIFLVAIFLAFATGTSWGTFGILIPIVVNTFSGTDNTMMIISISACMAGAVCGDHCSPISDTTIMASAGAQCNHMNHVSTQLPYVVVVAAVSFITYIIAGFIHNPVVPLIIGIVLMTLTIILIKYIVNQKQSNS
;
A
#
# COMPACT_ATOMS: atom_id res chain seq x y z
N MET A 1 -38.04 -22.56 11.49
CA MET A 1 -36.77 -21.88 11.16
C MET A 1 -37.09 -20.39 11.23
N ASN A 2 -36.68 -19.73 12.30
CA ASN A 2 -36.78 -18.27 12.38
C ASN A 2 -35.77 -17.71 11.39
N GLU A 3 -36.22 -16.99 10.38
CA GLU A 3 -35.39 -16.08 9.64
C GLU A 3 -34.81 -15.09 10.68
N LEU A 4 -33.53 -15.21 10.96
CA LEU A 4 -32.79 -14.21 11.70
C LEU A 4 -32.85 -12.97 10.81
N THR A 5 -33.73 -12.02 11.10
CA THR A 5 -33.70 -10.70 10.48
C THR A 5 -32.34 -10.10 10.81
N GLU A 6 -31.52 -9.94 9.77
CA GLU A 6 -30.20 -9.34 9.86
C GLU A 6 -30.34 -7.94 10.50
N TYR A 7 -29.59 -7.68 11.56
CA TYR A 7 -29.69 -6.41 12.27
C TYR A 7 -29.13 -5.29 11.37
N ILE A 8 -29.99 -4.36 10.98
CA ILE A 8 -29.61 -3.19 10.19
C ILE A 8 -29.51 -1.99 11.14
N PRO A 9 -28.31 -1.37 11.28
CA PRO A 9 -28.15 -0.18 12.12
C PRO A 9 -29.00 1.00 11.64
N ALA A 10 -29.48 1.83 12.54
CA ALA A 10 -30.30 2.98 12.22
C ALA A 10 -29.59 4.04 11.34
N LEU A 11 -28.25 4.06 11.35
CA LEU A 11 -27.42 4.95 10.54
C LEU A 11 -26.86 4.28 9.28
N TYR A 12 -27.37 3.09 8.94
CA TYR A 12 -26.92 2.30 7.78
C TYR A 12 -27.07 3.07 6.47
N ALA A 13 -26.05 2.98 5.62
CA ALA A 13 -26.01 3.60 4.29
C ALA A 13 -26.30 5.12 4.30
N THR A 14 -25.82 5.81 5.33
CA THR A 14 -25.92 7.27 5.44
C THR A 14 -24.52 7.89 5.50
N PHE A 15 -24.42 9.23 5.45
CA PHE A 15 -23.15 9.94 5.65
C PHE A 15 -22.44 9.54 6.96
N TRP A 16 -23.19 9.17 7.99
CA TRP A 16 -22.64 8.75 9.28
C TRP A 16 -21.78 7.49 9.19
N SER A 17 -21.95 6.65 8.18
CA SER A 17 -21.10 5.48 7.94
C SER A 17 -19.63 5.84 7.65
N LEU A 18 -19.38 7.05 7.14
CA LEU A 18 -18.03 7.55 6.86
C LEU A 18 -17.39 8.32 8.03
N VAL A 19 -18.17 8.66 9.06
CA VAL A 19 -17.68 9.46 10.20
C VAL A 19 -16.60 8.74 11.02
N PRO A 20 -16.71 7.43 11.36
CA PRO A 20 -15.69 6.72 12.12
C PRO A 20 -14.29 6.79 11.49
N PRO A 21 -14.09 6.41 10.20
CA PRO A 21 -12.77 6.51 9.58
C PRO A 21 -12.31 7.96 9.40
N LEU A 22 -13.20 8.90 9.07
CA LEU A 22 -12.82 10.31 8.94
C LEU A 22 -12.32 10.89 10.27
N VAL A 23 -12.97 10.57 11.39
CA VAL A 23 -12.50 11.01 12.72
C VAL A 23 -11.14 10.39 13.03
N ALA A 24 -10.95 9.09 12.80
CA ALA A 24 -9.66 8.44 13.00
C ALA A 24 -8.55 9.11 12.20
N ILE A 25 -8.79 9.39 10.91
CA ILE A 25 -7.81 10.04 10.02
C ILE A 25 -7.50 11.46 10.49
N ILE A 26 -8.52 12.27 10.77
CA ILE A 26 -8.34 13.66 11.22
C ILE A 26 -7.53 13.70 12.52
N LEU A 27 -7.88 12.83 13.48
CA LEU A 27 -7.14 12.73 14.73
C LEU A 27 -5.69 12.29 14.50
N ALA A 28 -5.44 11.29 13.67
CA ALA A 28 -4.09 10.82 13.37
C ALA A 28 -3.23 11.92 12.71
N LEU A 29 -3.80 12.70 11.80
CA LEU A 29 -3.09 13.80 11.14
C LEU A 29 -2.79 14.98 12.11
N ILE A 30 -3.69 15.27 13.05
CA ILE A 30 -3.52 16.35 14.03
C ILE A 30 -2.58 15.94 15.16
N THR A 31 -2.84 14.77 15.78
CA THR A 31 -2.11 14.30 16.96
C THR A 31 -0.79 13.63 16.61
N LYS A 32 -0.67 13.12 15.37
CA LYS A 32 0.41 12.24 14.90
C LYS A 32 0.55 10.96 15.71
N GLU A 33 -0.54 10.55 16.35
CA GLU A 33 -0.64 9.33 17.12
C GLU A 33 -1.72 8.44 16.50
N VAL A 34 -1.32 7.27 15.96
CA VAL A 34 -2.17 6.43 15.12
C VAL A 34 -3.03 5.46 15.94
N TYR A 35 -2.49 4.91 17.02
CA TYR A 35 -3.19 3.86 17.78
C TYR A 35 -4.46 4.38 18.46
N SER A 36 -4.35 5.48 19.22
CA SER A 36 -5.50 6.09 19.87
C SER A 36 -6.50 6.63 18.85
N SER A 37 -6.02 7.16 17.74
CA SER A 37 -6.88 7.70 16.68
C SER A 37 -7.74 6.60 16.04
N LEU A 38 -7.12 5.46 15.67
CA LEU A 38 -7.84 4.29 15.17
C LEU A 38 -8.81 3.74 16.21
N PHE A 39 -8.36 3.61 17.47
CA PHE A 39 -9.21 3.13 18.57
C PHE A 39 -10.46 4.00 18.77
N ILE A 40 -10.32 5.33 18.74
CA ILE A 40 -11.45 6.26 18.82
C ILE A 40 -12.41 6.05 17.65
N GLY A 41 -11.89 5.91 16.42
CA GLY A 41 -12.71 5.60 15.26
C GLY A 41 -13.49 4.30 15.39
N ILE A 42 -12.85 3.23 15.88
CA ILE A 42 -13.48 1.93 16.15
C ILE A 42 -14.61 2.09 17.15
N VAL A 43 -14.37 2.80 18.27
CA VAL A 43 -15.37 3.04 19.30
C VAL A 43 -16.57 3.80 18.75
N ILE A 44 -16.34 4.86 17.96
CA ILE A 44 -17.42 5.62 17.31
C ILE A 44 -18.22 4.71 16.36
N GLY A 45 -17.55 3.89 15.55
CA GLY A 45 -18.20 2.95 14.63
C GLY A 45 -19.10 1.95 15.38
N GLY A 46 -18.59 1.34 16.44
CA GLY A 46 -19.38 0.43 17.29
C GLY A 46 -20.56 1.11 17.98
N LEU A 47 -20.37 2.34 18.48
CA LEU A 47 -21.47 3.11 19.07
C LEU A 47 -22.56 3.45 18.06
N PHE A 48 -22.18 3.80 16.82
CA PHE A 48 -23.15 4.05 15.75
C PHE A 48 -23.89 2.77 15.35
N TYR A 49 -23.17 1.65 15.29
CA TYR A 49 -23.80 0.35 15.05
C TYR A 49 -24.81 -0.01 16.15
N GLY A 50 -24.47 0.22 17.41
CA GLY A 50 -25.35 0.01 18.54
C GLY A 50 -26.50 1.03 18.68
N GLY A 51 -26.64 1.96 17.70
CA GLY A 51 -27.74 2.90 17.64
C GLY A 51 -27.57 4.19 18.44
N LEU A 52 -26.34 4.67 18.65
CA LEU A 52 -26.08 5.98 19.27
C LEU A 52 -26.91 7.07 18.55
N PHE A 53 -27.52 7.95 19.30
CA PHE A 53 -28.49 8.98 18.86
C PHE A 53 -29.87 8.45 18.47
N THR A 54 -30.20 7.18 18.74
CA THR A 54 -31.53 6.61 18.53
C THR A 54 -32.19 6.24 19.87
N ALA A 55 -33.50 6.02 19.84
CA ALA A 55 -34.25 5.56 21.02
C ALA A 55 -33.92 4.10 21.46
N TYR A 56 -33.18 3.36 20.60
CA TYR A 56 -32.89 1.94 20.76
C TYR A 56 -31.38 1.69 21.00
N PHE A 57 -30.66 2.66 21.53
CA PHE A 57 -29.23 2.50 21.81
C PHE A 57 -28.96 1.32 22.75
N SER A 58 -28.06 0.43 22.32
CA SER A 58 -27.57 -0.71 23.10
C SER A 58 -26.05 -0.65 23.22
N PHE A 59 -25.57 -0.42 24.42
CA PHE A 59 -24.14 -0.47 24.73
C PHE A 59 -23.56 -1.89 24.56
N GLU A 60 -24.33 -2.91 24.94
CA GLU A 60 -23.95 -4.32 24.79
C GLU A 60 -23.73 -4.66 23.31
N THR A 61 -24.67 -4.27 22.43
CA THR A 61 -24.54 -4.45 20.98
C THR A 61 -23.29 -3.75 20.44
N SER A 62 -23.03 -2.51 20.90
CA SER A 62 -21.83 -1.74 20.49
C SER A 62 -20.55 -2.48 20.83
N VAL A 63 -20.41 -2.93 22.09
CA VAL A 63 -19.20 -3.62 22.57
C VAL A 63 -19.05 -4.98 21.92
N THR A 64 -20.13 -5.75 21.85
CA THR A 64 -20.11 -7.10 21.22
C THR A 64 -19.70 -7.00 19.76
N HIS A 65 -20.22 -6.02 19.02
CA HIS A 65 -19.87 -5.80 17.61
C HIS A 65 -18.38 -5.42 17.44
N ILE A 66 -17.85 -4.49 18.26
CA ILE A 66 -16.43 -4.13 18.21
C ILE A 66 -15.53 -5.36 18.42
N PHE A 67 -15.86 -6.21 19.39
CA PHE A 67 -15.00 -7.35 19.72
C PHE A 67 -15.22 -8.54 18.80
N ASN A 68 -16.47 -9.00 18.60
CA ASN A 68 -16.75 -10.21 17.84
C ASN A 68 -16.57 -9.99 16.33
N ASP A 69 -17.28 -9.02 15.75
CA ASP A 69 -17.26 -8.79 14.32
C ASP A 69 -16.07 -7.92 13.91
N GLY A 70 -15.60 -7.05 14.81
CA GLY A 70 -14.38 -6.26 14.65
C GLY A 70 -13.11 -7.09 14.92
N LEU A 71 -12.57 -7.01 16.14
CA LEU A 71 -11.24 -7.57 16.47
C LEU A 71 -11.13 -9.07 16.21
N VAL A 72 -12.08 -9.87 16.71
CA VAL A 72 -12.05 -11.34 16.52
C VAL A 72 -12.32 -11.69 15.07
N GLY A 73 -13.31 -11.05 14.43
CA GLY A 73 -13.64 -11.28 13.03
C GLY A 73 -12.45 -11.04 12.11
N VAL A 74 -11.80 -9.88 12.20
CA VAL A 74 -10.65 -9.55 11.34
C VAL A 74 -9.41 -10.42 11.61
N LEU A 75 -9.19 -10.86 12.86
CA LEU A 75 -8.11 -11.76 13.20
C LEU A 75 -8.42 -13.24 12.89
N SER A 76 -9.67 -13.56 12.57
CA SER A 76 -10.09 -14.90 12.15
C SER A 76 -10.12 -15.03 10.62
N ASP A 77 -9.98 -13.93 9.91
CA ASP A 77 -9.94 -13.91 8.44
C ASP A 77 -8.61 -14.53 7.94
N PRO A 78 -8.67 -15.58 7.08
CA PRO A 78 -7.45 -16.25 6.60
C PRO A 78 -6.49 -15.33 5.84
N ALA A 79 -7.01 -14.35 5.09
CA ALA A 79 -6.19 -13.41 4.34
C ALA A 79 -5.44 -12.48 5.29
N ASN A 80 -6.14 -11.88 6.27
CA ASN A 80 -5.53 -11.01 7.27
C ASN A 80 -4.45 -11.75 8.08
N ILE A 81 -4.77 -12.95 8.58
CA ILE A 81 -3.81 -13.78 9.31
C ILE A 81 -2.62 -14.18 8.43
N GLY A 82 -2.85 -14.50 7.17
CA GLY A 82 -1.79 -14.78 6.20
C GLY A 82 -0.79 -13.64 6.09
N ILE A 83 -1.28 -12.39 5.99
CA ILE A 83 -0.46 -11.17 5.96
C ILE A 83 0.32 -11.01 7.28
N LEU A 84 -0.33 -11.18 8.45
CA LEU A 84 0.36 -11.05 9.73
C LEU A 84 1.46 -12.10 9.92
N ILE A 85 1.22 -13.35 9.51
CA ILE A 85 2.24 -14.41 9.56
C ILE A 85 3.39 -14.08 8.61
N PHE A 86 3.11 -13.61 7.40
CA PHE A 86 4.12 -13.16 6.45
C PHE A 86 5.00 -12.05 7.03
N LEU A 87 4.41 -11.03 7.65
CA LEU A 87 5.13 -9.96 8.34
C LEU A 87 6.10 -10.50 9.40
N VAL A 88 5.62 -11.41 10.25
CA VAL A 88 6.43 -12.02 11.31
C VAL A 88 7.60 -12.80 10.70
N ILE A 89 7.33 -13.65 9.71
CA ILE A 89 8.37 -14.44 9.03
C ILE A 89 9.42 -13.53 8.39
N LEU A 90 8.99 -12.45 7.73
CA LEU A 90 9.92 -11.49 7.15
C LEU A 90 10.76 -10.79 8.22
N GLY A 91 10.17 -10.39 9.34
CA GLY A 91 10.90 -9.85 10.49
C GLY A 91 11.97 -10.82 11.01
N ILE A 92 11.64 -12.12 11.10
CA ILE A 92 12.59 -13.19 11.48
C ILE A 92 13.72 -13.29 10.45
N MET A 93 13.39 -13.32 9.16
CA MET A 93 14.40 -13.40 8.08
C MET A 93 15.33 -12.18 8.08
N VAL A 94 14.79 -10.97 8.28
CA VAL A 94 15.59 -9.74 8.41
C VAL A 94 16.55 -9.82 9.61
N CYS A 95 16.07 -10.31 10.77
CA CYS A 95 16.90 -10.53 11.95
C CYS A 95 18.03 -11.51 11.63
N MET A 96 17.73 -12.64 10.99
CA MET A 96 18.76 -13.63 10.59
C MET A 96 19.78 -13.05 9.61
N MET A 97 19.35 -12.30 8.58
CA MET A 97 20.23 -11.65 7.61
C MET A 97 21.17 -10.64 8.27
N ASN A 98 20.66 -9.87 9.24
CA ASN A 98 21.45 -8.92 10.01
C ASN A 98 22.49 -9.63 10.90
N ARG A 99 22.07 -10.67 11.63
CA ARG A 99 22.98 -11.46 12.49
C ARG A 99 24.02 -12.24 11.69
N ALA A 100 23.68 -12.73 10.51
CA ALA A 100 24.62 -13.36 9.59
C ALA A 100 25.66 -12.36 9.00
N GLY A 101 25.46 -11.05 9.19
CA GLY A 101 26.31 -10.01 8.63
C GLY A 101 26.07 -9.74 7.14
N GLY A 102 25.04 -10.34 6.55
CA GLY A 102 24.69 -10.19 5.14
C GLY A 102 24.30 -8.76 4.77
N SER A 103 23.50 -8.10 5.61
CA SER A 103 23.06 -6.71 5.41
C SER A 103 24.26 -5.74 5.43
N SER A 104 25.21 -5.91 6.37
CA SER A 104 26.42 -5.08 6.45
C SER A 104 27.31 -5.28 5.21
N ALA A 105 27.55 -6.53 4.83
CA ALA A 105 28.37 -6.87 3.65
C ALA A 105 27.77 -6.33 2.35
N PHE A 106 26.43 -6.36 2.22
CA PHE A 106 25.72 -5.79 1.08
C PHE A 106 25.81 -4.26 1.07
N GLY A 107 25.62 -3.61 2.22
CA GLY A 107 25.79 -2.17 2.37
C GLY A 107 27.19 -1.70 1.95
N GLU A 108 28.24 -2.39 2.38
CA GLU A 108 29.62 -2.11 1.96
C GLU A 108 29.86 -2.33 0.47
N TRP A 109 29.29 -3.41 -0.10
CA TRP A 109 29.38 -3.69 -1.53
C TRP A 109 28.63 -2.62 -2.35
N ALA A 110 27.41 -2.27 -1.93
CA ALA A 110 26.58 -1.28 -2.60
C ALA A 110 27.21 0.12 -2.54
N SER A 111 27.78 0.53 -1.40
CA SER A 111 28.44 1.83 -1.24
C SER A 111 29.66 2.00 -2.15
N LYS A 112 30.33 0.89 -2.52
CA LYS A 112 31.45 0.89 -3.48
C LYS A 112 30.97 1.00 -4.93
N ARG A 113 29.75 0.56 -5.25
CA ARG A 113 29.19 0.52 -6.62
C ARG A 113 28.25 1.67 -6.89
N ILE A 114 27.39 2.00 -5.94
CA ILE A 114 26.46 3.12 -5.98
C ILE A 114 27.17 4.29 -5.28
N LYS A 115 27.50 5.33 -6.04
CA LYS A 115 28.33 6.44 -5.54
C LYS A 115 27.52 7.69 -5.18
N THR A 116 26.24 7.70 -5.47
CA THR A 116 25.41 8.92 -5.33
C THR A 116 24.06 8.62 -4.67
N ARG A 117 23.54 9.61 -3.93
CA ARG A 117 22.18 9.57 -3.35
C ARG A 117 21.13 9.31 -4.44
N THR A 118 21.25 9.97 -5.59
CA THR A 118 20.36 9.76 -6.75
C THR A 118 20.44 8.31 -7.26
N GLY A 119 21.65 7.75 -7.37
CA GLY A 119 21.85 6.36 -7.77
C GLY A 119 21.17 5.37 -6.81
N ALA A 120 21.29 5.58 -5.50
CA ALA A 120 20.64 4.73 -4.50
C ALA A 120 19.11 4.78 -4.62
N GLN A 121 18.54 5.96 -4.82
CA GLN A 121 17.10 6.12 -5.03
C GLN A 121 16.63 5.45 -6.35
N LEU A 122 17.36 5.63 -7.45
CA LEU A 122 17.02 5.01 -8.74
C LEU A 122 17.09 3.48 -8.68
N VAL A 123 18.07 2.91 -7.96
CA VAL A 123 18.14 1.46 -7.75
C VAL A 123 16.97 0.97 -6.88
N SER A 124 16.56 1.75 -5.87
CA SER A 124 15.37 1.43 -5.08
C SER A 124 14.10 1.42 -5.92
N ILE A 125 13.93 2.42 -6.80
CA ILE A 125 12.81 2.50 -7.75
C ILE A 125 12.83 1.31 -8.72
N LEU A 126 14.00 0.99 -9.27
CA LEU A 126 14.14 -0.14 -10.19
C LEU A 126 13.79 -1.48 -9.50
N LEU A 127 14.24 -1.68 -8.27
CA LEU A 127 13.91 -2.88 -7.51
C LEU A 127 12.42 -2.96 -7.22
N GLY A 128 11.79 -1.84 -6.81
CA GLY A 128 10.35 -1.76 -6.64
C GLY A 128 9.60 -2.10 -7.92
N ALA A 129 10.05 -1.58 -9.06
CA ALA A 129 9.44 -1.89 -10.36
C ALA A 129 9.62 -3.35 -10.79
N LEU A 130 10.69 -4.02 -10.35
CA LEU A 130 10.92 -5.45 -10.66
C LEU A 130 10.08 -6.39 -9.80
N ILE A 131 9.66 -5.95 -8.61
CA ILE A 131 8.80 -6.73 -7.69
C ILE A 131 7.34 -6.27 -7.88
N PHE A 132 6.78 -6.48 -9.05
CA PHE A 132 5.45 -6.02 -9.46
C PHE A 132 4.32 -7.02 -9.17
N ILE A 133 4.63 -8.12 -8.55
CA ILE A 133 3.74 -9.29 -8.41
C ILE A 133 2.62 -8.99 -7.41
N ASP A 134 3.01 -8.42 -6.27
CA ASP A 134 2.13 -8.10 -5.16
C ASP A 134 2.69 -6.89 -4.39
N ASP A 135 1.84 -5.96 -4.01
CA ASP A 135 2.23 -4.70 -3.37
C ASP A 135 2.71 -4.89 -1.93
N TYR A 136 2.10 -5.78 -1.15
CA TYR A 136 2.53 -6.09 0.20
C TYR A 136 3.92 -6.72 0.22
N PHE A 137 4.12 -7.68 -0.69
CA PHE A 137 5.43 -8.30 -0.89
C PHE A 137 6.48 -7.28 -1.35
N ASN A 138 6.11 -6.37 -2.25
CA ASN A 138 6.96 -5.26 -2.70
C ASN A 138 7.40 -4.39 -1.52
N CYS A 139 6.45 -3.84 -0.76
CA CYS A 139 6.72 -2.93 0.35
C CYS A 139 7.77 -3.48 1.33
N LEU A 140 7.61 -4.70 1.73
CA LEU A 140 8.46 -5.31 2.77
C LEU A 140 9.81 -5.77 2.22
N THR A 141 9.81 -6.33 0.99
CA THR A 141 11.04 -6.84 0.37
C THR A 141 11.95 -5.71 -0.07
N VAL A 142 11.45 -4.71 -0.80
CA VAL A 142 12.23 -3.54 -1.23
C VAL A 142 12.79 -2.80 -0.02
N GLY A 143 11.98 -2.62 1.02
CA GLY A 143 12.41 -1.98 2.26
C GLY A 143 13.56 -2.72 2.93
N SER A 144 13.44 -4.02 3.10
CA SER A 144 14.49 -4.84 3.75
C SER A 144 15.82 -4.83 2.99
N VAL A 145 15.75 -4.84 1.65
CA VAL A 145 16.92 -4.85 0.76
C VAL A 145 17.59 -3.48 0.66
N MET A 146 16.78 -2.43 0.44
CA MET A 146 17.33 -1.11 0.10
C MET A 146 17.66 -0.24 1.30
N ARG A 147 17.10 -0.55 2.47
CA ARG A 147 17.40 0.20 3.71
C ARG A 147 18.89 0.34 4.02
N PRO A 148 19.73 -0.72 4.02
CA PRO A 148 21.17 -0.54 4.26
C PRO A 148 21.83 0.35 3.21
N VAL A 149 21.35 0.32 1.96
CA VAL A 149 21.89 1.14 0.86
C VAL A 149 21.51 2.61 1.06
N THR A 150 20.24 2.89 1.32
CA THR A 150 19.74 4.26 1.52
C THR A 150 20.34 4.90 2.77
N ASP A 151 20.48 4.13 3.86
CA ASP A 151 21.13 4.59 5.09
C ASP A 151 22.60 5.00 4.85
N SER A 152 23.36 4.18 4.13
CA SER A 152 24.76 4.48 3.79
C SER A 152 24.92 5.72 2.90
N HIS A 153 23.86 6.10 2.18
CA HIS A 153 23.82 7.29 1.33
C HIS A 153 23.09 8.47 1.99
N GLN A 154 22.82 8.40 3.29
CA GLN A 154 22.16 9.47 4.06
C GLN A 154 20.81 9.90 3.46
N ILE A 155 20.02 8.95 2.97
CA ILE A 155 18.63 9.14 2.51
C ILE A 155 17.72 8.87 3.71
N SER A 156 16.75 9.73 3.96
CA SER A 156 15.84 9.57 5.09
C SER A 156 14.97 8.30 4.97
N ARG A 157 14.60 7.74 6.11
CA ARG A 157 13.68 6.59 6.16
C ARG A 157 12.30 6.94 5.56
N ALA A 158 11.87 8.20 5.72
CA ALA A 158 10.65 8.72 5.12
C ALA A 158 10.73 8.74 3.58
N LYS A 159 11.90 9.11 3.02
CA LYS A 159 12.09 9.09 1.56
C LYS A 159 12.13 7.67 1.01
N LEU A 160 12.75 6.74 1.73
CA LEU A 160 12.72 5.33 1.35
C LEU A 160 11.28 4.79 1.39
N ALA A 161 10.52 5.08 2.45
CA ALA A 161 9.12 4.67 2.55
C ALA A 161 8.28 5.22 1.39
N TYR A 162 8.45 6.49 1.02
CA TYR A 162 7.79 7.08 -0.15
C TYR A 162 8.16 6.37 -1.46
N ILE A 163 9.45 6.04 -1.69
CA ILE A 163 9.87 5.31 -2.89
C ILE A 163 9.22 3.93 -2.95
N ILE A 164 9.17 3.23 -1.82
CA ILE A 164 8.56 1.90 -1.71
C ILE A 164 7.08 2.00 -2.06
N ASP A 165 6.34 2.85 -1.38
CA ASP A 165 4.89 3.00 -1.54
C ASP A 165 4.53 3.42 -2.97
N ALA A 166 5.24 4.42 -3.53
CA ALA A 166 5.07 4.89 -4.89
C ALA A 166 5.47 3.87 -5.99
N THR A 167 6.16 2.78 -5.64
CA THR A 167 6.52 1.69 -6.56
C THR A 167 5.85 0.37 -6.24
N ALA A 168 5.03 0.29 -5.19
CA ALA A 168 4.24 -0.89 -4.85
C ALA A 168 2.91 -0.90 -5.63
N ALA A 169 1.84 -0.37 -5.07
CA ALA A 169 0.54 -0.37 -5.71
C ALA A 169 0.51 0.27 -7.12
N PRO A 170 1.19 1.42 -7.40
CA PRO A 170 1.21 1.98 -8.76
C PRO A 170 1.85 1.09 -9.83
N ILE A 171 2.82 0.27 -9.47
CA ILE A 171 3.42 -0.69 -10.41
C ILE A 171 2.52 -1.91 -10.55
N CYS A 172 2.02 -2.47 -9.45
CA CYS A 172 1.19 -3.67 -9.46
C CYS A 172 -0.10 -3.47 -10.26
N ILE A 173 -0.75 -2.29 -10.17
CA ILE A 173 -2.02 -1.99 -10.86
C ILE A 173 -1.88 -1.85 -12.38
N ILE A 174 -0.67 -1.67 -12.92
CA ILE A 174 -0.40 -1.61 -14.36
C ILE A 174 0.39 -2.83 -14.85
N ALA A 175 0.70 -3.77 -13.96
CA ALA A 175 1.40 -5.00 -14.33
C ALA A 175 0.40 -6.05 -14.81
N PRO A 176 0.59 -6.62 -16.02
CA PRO A 176 -0.34 -7.61 -16.59
C PRO A 176 -0.50 -8.88 -15.75
N ILE A 177 0.54 -9.23 -14.99
CA ILE A 177 0.59 -10.44 -14.16
C ILE A 177 0.86 -9.98 -12.72
N SER A 178 -0.21 -9.68 -11.99
CA SER A 178 -0.16 -9.24 -10.60
C SER A 178 -1.40 -9.70 -9.84
N SER A 179 -1.35 -9.70 -8.52
CA SER A 179 -2.52 -9.92 -7.67
C SER A 179 -3.66 -8.94 -7.97
N TRP A 180 -3.32 -7.73 -8.44
CA TRP A 180 -4.28 -6.69 -8.83
C TRP A 180 -5.00 -6.99 -10.14
N ALA A 181 -4.29 -7.53 -11.14
CA ALA A 181 -4.91 -7.98 -12.39
C ALA A 181 -5.98 -9.03 -12.13
N ALA A 182 -5.71 -9.97 -11.23
CA ALA A 182 -6.63 -10.98 -10.77
C ALA A 182 -7.90 -10.38 -10.17
N ALA A 183 -7.73 -9.50 -9.18
CA ALA A 183 -8.86 -8.89 -8.47
C ALA A 183 -9.78 -8.10 -9.40
N VAL A 184 -9.20 -7.25 -10.28
CA VAL A 184 -9.99 -6.45 -11.22
C VAL A 184 -10.73 -7.34 -12.21
N THR A 185 -10.10 -8.41 -12.70
CA THR A 185 -10.72 -9.41 -13.58
C THR A 185 -11.97 -10.02 -12.93
N GLY A 186 -11.89 -10.36 -11.64
CA GLY A 186 -13.00 -10.96 -10.89
C GLY A 186 -14.21 -10.03 -10.66
N PHE A 187 -14.03 -8.70 -10.79
CA PHE A 187 -15.13 -7.73 -10.63
C PHE A 187 -15.84 -7.37 -11.94
N VAL A 188 -15.37 -7.87 -13.08
CA VAL A 188 -15.96 -7.61 -14.40
C VAL A 188 -16.70 -8.87 -14.87
N GLU A 189 -17.90 -9.08 -14.33
CA GLU A 189 -18.68 -10.33 -14.55
C GLU A 189 -19.25 -10.51 -15.98
N SER A 190 -19.39 -9.43 -16.75
CA SER A 190 -20.15 -9.44 -18.03
C SER A 190 -19.28 -9.53 -19.29
N GLU A 191 -17.96 -9.41 -19.19
CA GLU A 191 -17.00 -9.42 -20.30
C GLU A 191 -15.73 -10.20 -19.91
N ASP A 192 -14.81 -10.39 -20.88
CA ASP A 192 -13.46 -10.86 -20.55
C ASP A 192 -12.74 -9.83 -19.66
N GLY A 193 -12.84 -10.00 -18.34
CA GLY A 193 -12.32 -9.10 -17.33
C GLY A 193 -10.83 -8.85 -17.48
N PHE A 194 -10.06 -9.86 -17.89
CA PHE A 194 -8.63 -9.69 -18.15
C PHE A 194 -8.36 -8.76 -19.35
N SER A 195 -9.14 -8.90 -20.44
CA SER A 195 -9.05 -8.00 -21.58
C SER A 195 -9.41 -6.55 -21.20
N VAL A 196 -10.43 -6.36 -20.38
CA VAL A 196 -10.82 -5.04 -19.87
C VAL A 196 -9.70 -4.44 -19.01
N PHE A 197 -9.11 -5.24 -18.11
CA PHE A 197 -7.98 -4.80 -17.31
C PHE A 197 -6.80 -4.37 -18.20
N MET A 198 -6.41 -5.20 -19.18
CA MET A 198 -5.31 -4.88 -20.11
C MET A 198 -5.55 -3.58 -20.89
N LYS A 199 -6.78 -3.37 -21.35
CA LYS A 199 -7.16 -2.13 -22.05
C LYS A 199 -7.20 -0.91 -21.14
N SER A 200 -7.39 -1.09 -19.84
CA SER A 200 -7.43 -0.01 -18.86
C SER A 200 -6.04 0.50 -18.46
N ILE A 201 -4.98 -0.32 -18.59
CA ILE A 201 -3.60 0.04 -18.22
C ILE A 201 -3.13 1.37 -18.85
N PRO A 202 -3.26 1.60 -20.16
CA PRO A 202 -2.80 2.85 -20.78
C PRO A 202 -3.55 4.11 -20.32
N TYR A 203 -4.72 3.94 -19.70
CA TYR A 203 -5.52 5.02 -19.11
C TYR A 203 -5.26 5.21 -17.62
N ASN A 204 -4.41 4.39 -16.98
CA ASN A 204 -4.12 4.54 -15.55
C ASN A 204 -3.14 5.71 -15.32
N TYR A 205 -3.68 6.94 -15.47
CA TYR A 205 -2.86 8.14 -15.43
C TYR A 205 -2.21 8.37 -14.08
N TYR A 206 -2.87 8.04 -12.97
CA TYR A 206 -2.26 8.21 -11.65
C TYR A 206 -1.02 7.34 -11.47
N ALA A 207 -1.08 6.07 -11.79
CA ALA A 207 0.07 5.17 -11.68
C ALA A 207 1.21 5.60 -12.61
N LEU A 208 0.91 5.89 -13.89
CA LEU A 208 1.90 6.32 -14.87
C LEU A 208 2.55 7.66 -14.49
N LEU A 209 1.76 8.63 -14.03
CA LEU A 209 2.26 9.95 -13.60
C LEU A 209 2.99 9.87 -12.25
N THR A 210 2.61 8.95 -11.34
CA THR A 210 3.35 8.72 -10.08
C THR A 210 4.76 8.23 -10.37
N ILE A 211 4.90 7.23 -11.23
CA ILE A 211 6.22 6.70 -11.62
C ILE A 211 7.05 7.78 -12.31
N PHE A 212 6.45 8.52 -13.24
CA PHE A 212 7.11 9.62 -13.93
C PHE A 212 7.54 10.73 -12.94
N ALA A 213 6.65 11.16 -12.06
CA ALA A 213 6.94 12.19 -11.06
C ALA A 213 8.04 11.74 -10.09
N LEU A 214 7.98 10.49 -9.60
CA LEU A 214 8.99 9.92 -8.72
C LEU A 214 10.39 9.96 -9.37
N LEU A 215 10.50 9.55 -10.63
CA LEU A 215 11.76 9.63 -11.39
C LEU A 215 12.23 11.08 -11.54
N MET A 216 11.32 12.01 -11.88
CA MET A 216 11.63 13.43 -12.04
C MET A 216 12.08 14.08 -10.72
N PHE A 217 11.41 13.80 -9.60
CA PHE A 217 11.82 14.30 -8.28
C PHE A 217 13.24 13.84 -7.92
N VAL A 218 13.56 12.57 -8.17
CA VAL A 218 14.87 12.00 -7.90
C VAL A 218 15.96 12.57 -8.83
N ILE A 219 15.71 12.65 -10.14
CA ILE A 219 16.68 13.14 -11.12
C ILE A 219 16.93 14.64 -10.95
N LEU A 220 15.88 15.43 -10.74
CA LEU A 220 15.96 16.87 -10.54
C LEU A 220 16.36 17.25 -9.10
N LYS A 221 16.45 16.28 -8.18
CA LYS A 221 16.79 16.46 -6.77
C LYS A 221 15.85 17.46 -6.08
N VAL A 222 14.55 17.27 -6.26
CA VAL A 222 13.51 18.15 -5.72
C VAL A 222 12.87 17.48 -4.51
N ASP A 223 13.11 18.05 -3.34
CA ASP A 223 12.42 17.71 -2.11
C ASP A 223 11.68 18.95 -1.59
N PHE A 224 10.42 18.79 -1.20
CA PHE A 224 9.56 19.89 -0.76
C PHE A 224 8.64 19.43 0.38
N GLY A 225 7.97 20.41 1.01
CA GLY A 225 7.14 20.13 2.17
C GLY A 225 7.91 19.49 3.33
N PRO A 226 7.26 18.65 4.14
CA PRO A 226 7.91 17.96 5.26
C PRO A 226 9.05 17.05 4.84
N MET A 227 9.00 16.45 3.65
CA MET A 227 10.07 15.58 3.15
C MET A 227 11.41 16.30 3.06
N LYS A 228 11.41 17.59 2.69
CA LYS A 228 12.65 18.35 2.61
C LYS A 228 13.36 18.42 3.96
N LEU A 229 12.62 18.62 5.05
CA LEU A 229 13.18 18.62 6.40
C LEU A 229 13.83 17.27 6.73
N HIS A 230 13.16 16.17 6.39
CA HIS A 230 13.69 14.82 6.60
C HIS A 230 14.98 14.56 5.80
N GLU A 231 15.02 15.01 4.54
CA GLU A 231 16.20 14.86 3.68
C GLU A 231 17.36 15.79 4.11
N ASP A 232 17.06 17.01 4.56
CA ASP A 232 18.08 17.94 5.09
C ASP A 232 18.69 17.40 6.41
N ASN A 233 17.91 16.74 7.26
CA ASN A 233 18.40 16.11 8.49
C ASN A 233 19.17 14.83 8.18
N ALA A 234 18.69 14.02 7.25
CA ALA A 234 19.38 12.81 6.82
C ALA A 234 20.78 13.11 6.25
N ALA A 235 20.93 14.21 5.50
CA ALA A 235 22.21 14.69 5.00
C ALA A 235 23.19 15.03 6.11
N LYS A 236 22.70 15.34 7.34
CA LYS A 236 23.50 15.59 8.55
C LYS A 236 23.68 14.34 9.41
N GLY A 237 23.15 13.19 8.98
CA GLY A 237 23.26 11.90 9.67
C GLY A 237 22.03 11.49 10.50
N ASP A 238 20.99 12.33 10.62
CA ASP A 238 19.75 11.95 11.28
C ASP A 238 18.72 11.43 10.26
N LEU A 239 18.64 10.12 10.11
CA LEU A 239 17.77 9.44 9.15
C LEU A 239 16.29 9.46 9.54
N TYR A 240 15.95 9.85 10.77
CA TYR A 240 14.59 9.70 11.33
C TYR A 240 13.88 11.04 11.55
N THR A 241 14.63 12.11 11.82
CA THR A 241 14.14 13.48 12.10
C THR A 241 13.36 13.62 13.42
N THR A 242 12.52 12.65 13.78
CA THR A 242 11.73 12.66 15.01
C THR A 242 12.31 11.72 16.06
N PRO A 243 12.10 11.97 17.38
CA PRO A 243 12.61 11.11 18.44
C PRO A 243 11.89 9.76 18.49
N ASP A 244 10.65 9.69 17.99
CA ASP A 244 9.88 8.46 17.95
C ASP A 244 10.42 7.51 16.88
N ARG A 245 10.92 6.35 17.35
CA ARG A 245 11.59 5.32 16.55
C ARG A 245 10.98 3.95 16.86
N PRO A 246 9.78 3.65 16.34
CA PRO A 246 9.05 2.43 16.68
C PRO A 246 9.81 1.15 16.33
N TYR A 247 10.75 1.22 15.38
CA TYR A 247 11.58 0.10 14.93
C TYR A 247 13.03 0.14 15.48
N ALA A 248 13.33 0.94 16.49
CA ALA A 248 14.70 1.05 17.04
C ALA A 248 15.22 -0.29 17.54
N ASN A 249 14.36 -1.11 18.15
CA ASN A 249 14.70 -2.44 18.64
C ASN A 249 14.73 -3.52 17.55
N ALA A 250 14.33 -3.20 16.34
CA ALA A 250 14.38 -4.12 15.19
C ALA A 250 15.77 -4.21 14.55
N ASN A 251 16.68 -3.32 14.92
CA ASN A 251 18.09 -3.39 14.55
C ASN A 251 18.87 -3.92 15.77
N PRO A 252 19.01 -5.25 15.95
CA PRO A 252 19.99 -5.77 16.88
C PRO A 252 21.35 -5.22 16.45
N ASP A 253 22.23 -4.93 17.43
CA ASP A 253 23.59 -4.45 17.19
C ASP A 253 24.16 -5.16 15.97
N VAL A 254 24.60 -4.38 14.97
CA VAL A 254 25.19 -4.93 13.75
C VAL A 254 26.41 -5.73 14.19
N ILE A 255 26.21 -7.02 14.37
CA ILE A 255 27.33 -7.91 14.66
C ILE A 255 28.19 -7.83 13.40
N LYS A 256 29.40 -7.28 13.54
CA LYS A 256 30.43 -7.35 12.51
C LYS A 256 30.83 -8.82 12.34
N GLY A 257 29.93 -9.59 11.74
CA GLY A 257 30.18 -10.98 11.38
C GLY A 257 31.00 -11.06 10.09
N ASN A 258 31.61 -12.22 9.83
CA ASN A 258 32.25 -12.53 8.55
C ASN A 258 31.25 -12.79 7.42
N GLY A 259 30.11 -12.10 7.44
CA GLY A 259 29.05 -12.22 6.43
C GLY A 259 29.52 -11.77 5.05
N LYS A 260 28.94 -12.37 4.03
CA LYS A 260 29.16 -12.03 2.62
C LYS A 260 27.85 -11.53 2.02
N VAL A 261 27.94 -10.83 0.89
CA VAL A 261 26.78 -10.36 0.13
C VAL A 261 25.75 -11.48 -0.14
N ILE A 262 26.20 -12.70 -0.37
CA ILE A 262 25.35 -13.86 -0.59
C ILE A 262 24.46 -14.19 0.62
N ASP A 263 24.87 -13.81 1.82
CA ASP A 263 24.10 -14.05 3.06
C ASP A 263 22.91 -13.09 3.22
N LEU A 264 22.81 -12.07 2.36
CA LEU A 264 21.60 -11.27 2.16
C LEU A 264 20.87 -11.70 0.89
N VAL A 265 21.59 -11.81 -0.24
CA VAL A 265 20.97 -12.01 -1.56
C VAL A 265 20.27 -13.37 -1.66
N PHE A 266 20.88 -14.45 -1.15
CA PHE A 266 20.29 -15.79 -1.25
C PHE A 266 18.95 -15.93 -0.50
N PRO A 267 18.80 -15.50 0.77
CA PRO A 267 17.51 -15.50 1.45
C PRO A 267 16.43 -14.71 0.71
N ILE A 268 16.77 -13.55 0.15
CA ILE A 268 15.83 -12.71 -0.59
C ILE A 268 15.38 -13.37 -1.90
N VAL A 269 16.33 -13.89 -2.68
CA VAL A 269 16.01 -14.62 -3.91
C VAL A 269 15.17 -15.86 -3.60
N SER A 270 15.50 -16.60 -2.52
CA SER A 270 14.70 -17.72 -2.05
C SER A 270 13.28 -17.27 -1.66
N LEU A 271 13.14 -16.13 -0.98
CA LEU A 271 11.84 -15.56 -0.61
C LEU A 271 11.01 -15.26 -1.86
N ILE A 272 11.59 -14.56 -2.84
CA ILE A 272 10.91 -14.22 -4.10
C ILE A 272 10.43 -15.50 -4.80
N ILE A 273 11.33 -16.46 -5.00
CA ILE A 273 11.00 -17.71 -5.71
C ILE A 273 9.91 -18.50 -4.96
N CYS A 274 10.04 -18.66 -3.64
CA CYS A 274 9.08 -19.41 -2.84
C CYS A 274 7.71 -18.72 -2.80
N CYS A 275 7.65 -17.38 -2.71
CA CYS A 275 6.39 -16.63 -2.74
C CYS A 275 5.70 -16.77 -4.10
N VAL A 276 6.44 -16.65 -5.21
CA VAL A 276 5.87 -16.90 -6.56
C VAL A 276 5.32 -18.31 -6.67
N ILE A 277 6.07 -19.32 -6.18
CA ILE A 277 5.59 -20.71 -6.18
C ILE A 277 4.34 -20.85 -5.29
N GLY A 278 4.32 -20.21 -4.12
CA GLY A 278 3.16 -20.21 -3.23
C GLY A 278 1.92 -19.61 -3.87
N MET A 279 2.06 -18.48 -4.57
CA MET A 279 0.96 -17.83 -5.27
C MET A 279 0.40 -18.71 -6.40
N ILE A 280 1.24 -19.23 -7.30
CA ILE A 280 0.76 -20.12 -8.38
C ILE A 280 0.22 -21.47 -7.85
N TYR A 281 0.69 -21.91 -6.67
CA TYR A 281 0.15 -23.10 -6.00
C TYR A 281 -1.29 -22.86 -5.54
N THR A 282 -1.56 -21.73 -4.89
CA THR A 282 -2.93 -21.39 -4.45
C THR A 282 -3.88 -21.19 -5.64
N GLY A 283 -3.39 -20.73 -6.79
CA GLY A 283 -4.16 -20.59 -8.02
C GLY A 283 -4.31 -21.89 -8.85
N GLY A 284 -3.85 -23.04 -8.33
CA GLY A 284 -4.09 -24.33 -8.96
C GLY A 284 -3.17 -24.71 -10.12
N PHE A 285 -2.02 -24.03 -10.29
CA PHE A 285 -1.05 -24.35 -11.37
C PHE A 285 -0.64 -25.83 -11.38
N PHE A 286 -0.35 -26.38 -10.22
CA PHE A 286 0.04 -27.79 -10.10
C PHE A 286 -1.13 -28.78 -10.29
N SER A 287 -2.35 -28.28 -10.37
CA SER A 287 -3.57 -29.03 -10.68
C SER A 287 -3.96 -28.94 -12.17
N GLY A 288 -3.15 -28.23 -12.98
CA GLY A 288 -3.33 -28.12 -14.42
C GLY A 288 -3.85 -26.78 -14.93
N THR A 289 -4.07 -25.80 -14.06
CA THR A 289 -4.44 -24.42 -14.45
C THR A 289 -3.27 -23.77 -15.19
N PRO A 290 -3.48 -23.10 -16.34
CA PRO A 290 -2.44 -22.36 -17.04
C PRO A 290 -1.77 -21.30 -16.14
N PHE A 291 -0.48 -21.01 -16.36
CA PHE A 291 0.30 -20.13 -15.48
C PHE A 291 -0.36 -18.76 -15.26
N ILE A 292 -0.88 -18.12 -16.32
CA ILE A 292 -1.51 -16.80 -16.23
C ILE A 292 -2.80 -16.86 -15.39
N GLU A 293 -3.64 -17.86 -15.64
CA GLU A 293 -4.88 -18.09 -14.88
C GLU A 293 -4.58 -18.43 -13.42
N ALA A 294 -3.65 -19.36 -13.17
CA ALA A 294 -3.24 -19.70 -11.82
C ALA A 294 -2.68 -18.50 -11.04
N PHE A 295 -2.04 -17.58 -11.74
CA PHE A 295 -1.57 -16.35 -11.13
C PHE A 295 -2.71 -15.35 -10.88
N SER A 296 -3.68 -15.28 -11.80
CA SER A 296 -4.88 -14.46 -11.68
C SER A 296 -5.80 -14.91 -10.55
N ASP A 297 -5.97 -16.22 -10.39
CA ASP A 297 -6.89 -16.82 -9.41
C ASP A 297 -6.21 -17.14 -8.07
N CYS A 298 -4.97 -16.65 -7.84
CA CYS A 298 -4.25 -16.98 -6.63
C CYS A 298 -4.82 -16.29 -5.38
N ASP A 299 -4.82 -17.02 -4.26
CA ASP A 299 -4.95 -16.43 -2.93
C ASP A 299 -3.58 -15.86 -2.52
N ALA A 300 -3.34 -14.59 -2.86
CA ALA A 300 -2.05 -13.94 -2.65
C ALA A 300 -1.61 -13.94 -1.17
N PRO A 301 -2.45 -13.55 -0.17
CA PRO A 301 -2.09 -13.62 1.24
C PRO A 301 -1.65 -15.01 1.70
N VAL A 302 -2.38 -16.05 1.32
CA VAL A 302 -2.02 -17.44 1.65
C VAL A 302 -0.78 -17.88 0.89
N GLY A 303 -0.66 -17.51 -0.38
CA GLY A 303 0.49 -17.83 -1.23
C GLY A 303 1.80 -17.27 -0.70
N ILE A 304 1.83 -15.98 -0.31
CA ILE A 304 3.02 -15.34 0.25
C ILE A 304 3.36 -15.86 1.65
N MET A 305 2.35 -16.16 2.48
CA MET A 305 2.55 -16.79 3.78
C MET A 305 3.26 -18.16 3.63
N LEU A 306 2.74 -19.04 2.80
CA LEU A 306 3.35 -20.34 2.52
C LEU A 306 4.76 -20.20 1.93
N GLY A 307 4.92 -19.34 0.93
CA GLY A 307 6.20 -19.08 0.28
C GLY A 307 7.25 -18.56 1.26
N SER A 308 6.90 -17.62 2.10
CA SER A 308 7.81 -17.06 3.12
C SER A 308 8.22 -18.12 4.15
N PHE A 309 7.31 -19.00 4.57
CA PHE A 309 7.63 -20.08 5.48
C PHE A 309 8.70 -21.02 4.88
N PHE A 310 8.52 -21.47 3.64
CA PHE A 310 9.53 -22.31 2.98
C PHE A 310 10.85 -21.56 2.76
N ALA A 311 10.80 -20.29 2.40
CA ALA A 311 12.00 -19.46 2.26
C ALA A 311 12.77 -19.32 3.59
N MET A 312 12.06 -19.17 4.71
CA MET A 312 12.67 -19.15 6.05
C MET A 312 13.36 -20.47 6.36
N VAL A 313 12.71 -21.61 6.10
CA VAL A 313 13.30 -22.95 6.31
C VAL A 313 14.56 -23.12 5.46
N ILE A 314 14.51 -22.74 4.17
CA ILE A 314 15.67 -22.77 3.26
C ILE A 314 16.78 -21.87 3.78
N THR A 315 16.46 -20.69 4.29
CA THR A 315 17.42 -19.74 4.84
C THR A 315 18.14 -20.28 6.10
N VAL A 316 17.39 -20.89 7.02
CA VAL A 316 17.96 -21.54 8.22
C VAL A 316 18.94 -22.65 7.81
N PHE A 317 18.52 -23.51 6.86
CA PHE A 317 19.39 -24.58 6.36
C PHE A 317 20.64 -24.02 5.66
N PHE A 318 20.49 -23.00 4.81
CA PHE A 318 21.58 -22.34 4.12
C PHE A 318 22.64 -21.78 5.11
N TYR A 319 22.19 -21.09 6.16
CA TYR A 319 23.10 -20.54 7.18
C TYR A 319 23.77 -21.63 8.01
N ALA A 320 23.06 -22.71 8.31
CA ALA A 320 23.64 -23.86 9.02
C ALA A 320 24.76 -24.53 8.21
N VAL A 321 24.53 -24.78 6.91
CA VAL A 321 25.54 -25.35 5.99
C VAL A 321 26.75 -24.44 5.83
N ARG A 322 26.53 -23.14 5.70
CA ARG A 322 27.60 -22.13 5.59
C ARG A 322 28.29 -21.83 6.92
N LYS A 323 27.76 -22.32 8.03
CA LYS A 323 28.25 -22.08 9.39
C LYS A 323 28.36 -20.58 9.73
N VAL A 324 27.48 -19.75 9.14
CA VAL A 324 27.46 -18.29 9.36
C VAL A 324 26.63 -17.93 10.57
N LEU A 325 25.49 -18.63 10.75
CA LEU A 325 24.59 -18.46 11.88
C LEU A 325 24.27 -19.85 12.47
N PRO A 326 24.60 -20.13 13.75
CA PRO A 326 24.23 -21.37 14.40
C PRO A 326 22.71 -21.55 14.48
N PHE A 327 22.24 -22.79 14.44
CA PHE A 327 20.82 -23.12 14.51
C PHE A 327 20.11 -22.48 15.70
N LYS A 328 20.72 -22.52 16.88
CA LYS A 328 20.19 -21.88 18.09
C LYS A 328 19.98 -20.36 17.93
N GLU A 329 20.91 -19.68 17.26
CA GLU A 329 20.81 -18.23 17.01
C GLU A 329 19.76 -17.91 15.93
N SER A 330 19.60 -18.76 14.91
CA SER A 330 18.50 -18.63 13.93
C SER A 330 17.13 -18.66 14.63
N PHE A 331 16.93 -19.60 15.56
CA PHE A 331 15.68 -19.67 16.34
C PHE A 331 15.52 -18.55 17.36
N ALA A 332 16.61 -18.01 17.87
CA ALA A 332 16.55 -16.81 18.72
C ALA A 332 16.05 -15.57 17.96
N CYS A 333 16.12 -15.56 16.62
CA CYS A 333 15.53 -14.50 15.80
C CYS A 333 14.00 -14.53 15.77
N ILE A 334 13.33 -15.63 16.15
CA ILE A 334 11.85 -15.71 16.12
C ILE A 334 11.21 -14.64 17.03
N PRO A 335 11.50 -14.59 18.34
CA PRO A 335 10.88 -13.56 19.19
C PRO A 335 11.35 -12.14 18.83
N GLU A 336 12.57 -11.96 18.31
CA GLU A 336 13.07 -10.65 17.90
C GLU A 336 12.38 -10.16 16.62
N GLY A 337 12.25 -11.03 15.63
CA GLY A 337 11.52 -10.71 14.39
C GLY A 337 10.05 -10.39 14.65
N PHE A 338 9.38 -11.16 15.53
CA PHE A 338 8.02 -10.87 15.95
C PHE A 338 7.92 -9.48 16.60
N LYS A 339 8.78 -9.19 17.60
CA LYS A 339 8.80 -7.87 18.26
C LYS A 339 9.05 -6.72 17.28
N ALA A 340 9.87 -6.93 16.27
CA ALA A 340 10.15 -5.95 15.26
C ALA A 340 8.91 -5.56 14.43
N MET A 341 7.97 -6.48 14.24
CA MET A 341 6.77 -6.26 13.42
C MET A 341 5.54 -5.86 14.25
N VAL A 342 5.62 -5.88 15.59
CA VAL A 342 4.49 -5.50 16.47
C VAL A 342 3.85 -4.16 16.09
N PRO A 343 4.60 -3.08 15.78
CA PRO A 343 3.97 -1.82 15.39
C PRO A 343 3.05 -1.96 14.17
N ALA A 344 3.53 -2.62 13.11
CA ALA A 344 2.74 -2.85 11.90
C ALA A 344 1.52 -3.76 12.16
N ILE A 345 1.72 -4.85 12.91
CA ILE A 345 0.64 -5.78 13.28
C ILE A 345 -0.49 -5.06 14.02
N LEU A 346 -0.16 -4.21 15.00
CA LEU A 346 -1.17 -3.47 15.76
C LEU A 346 -1.92 -2.46 14.90
N ILE A 347 -1.21 -1.71 14.06
CA ILE A 347 -1.86 -0.71 13.19
C ILE A 347 -2.78 -1.42 12.20
N LEU A 348 -2.33 -2.50 11.54
CA LEU A 348 -3.14 -3.28 10.62
C LEU A 348 -4.39 -3.85 11.31
N THR A 349 -4.23 -4.46 12.49
CA THR A 349 -5.37 -5.00 13.26
C THR A 349 -6.42 -3.93 13.53
N PHE A 350 -6.00 -2.75 13.99
CA PHE A 350 -6.92 -1.65 14.25
C PHE A 350 -7.53 -1.07 12.97
N ALA A 351 -6.75 -0.93 11.90
CA ALA A 351 -7.24 -0.46 10.61
C ALA A 351 -8.32 -1.39 10.03
N TRP A 352 -8.08 -2.69 10.02
CA TRP A 352 -9.07 -3.68 9.59
C TRP A 352 -10.31 -3.72 10.48
N THR A 353 -10.13 -3.55 11.80
CA THR A 353 -11.27 -3.43 12.73
C THR A 353 -12.10 -2.18 12.42
N LEU A 354 -11.46 -1.03 12.19
CA LEU A 354 -12.15 0.20 11.79
C LEU A 354 -12.87 0.03 10.45
N LYS A 355 -12.23 -0.67 9.48
CA LYS A 355 -12.85 -1.01 8.21
C LYS A 355 -14.10 -1.86 8.41
N SER A 356 -14.05 -2.91 9.26
CA SER A 356 -15.20 -3.76 9.59
C SER A 356 -16.35 -2.93 10.19
N MET A 357 -16.06 -1.99 11.11
CA MET A 357 -17.05 -1.06 11.65
C MET A 357 -17.66 -0.16 10.56
N THR A 358 -16.86 0.29 9.63
CA THR A 358 -17.29 1.16 8.51
C THR A 358 -18.16 0.40 7.52
N ASP A 359 -17.77 -0.83 7.19
CA ASP A 359 -18.51 -1.71 6.25
C ASP A 359 -19.88 -2.09 6.85
N SER A 360 -19.94 -2.43 8.15
CA SER A 360 -21.20 -2.78 8.83
C SER A 360 -22.20 -1.62 8.94
N LEU A 361 -21.72 -0.38 8.83
CA LEU A 361 -22.56 0.81 8.73
C LEU A 361 -23.03 1.12 7.31
N GLY A 362 -22.69 0.31 6.31
CA GLY A 362 -23.13 0.51 4.93
C GLY A 362 -22.43 1.67 4.21
N ALA A 363 -21.13 1.90 4.47
CA ALA A 363 -20.38 2.94 3.77
C ALA A 363 -20.34 2.71 2.25
N LYS A 364 -20.27 1.45 1.83
CA LYS A 364 -20.29 1.03 0.42
C LYS A 364 -21.59 1.41 -0.25
N GLU A 365 -22.70 1.08 0.38
CA GLU A 365 -24.06 1.34 -0.11
C GLU A 365 -24.34 2.85 -0.19
N TYR A 366 -23.86 3.62 0.79
CA TYR A 366 -23.96 5.08 0.75
C TYR A 366 -23.24 5.68 -0.45
N VAL A 367 -21.97 5.28 -0.68
CA VAL A 367 -21.17 5.80 -1.80
C VAL A 367 -21.74 5.33 -3.14
N ALA A 368 -22.17 4.06 -3.24
CA ALA A 368 -22.86 3.55 -4.43
C ALA A 368 -24.12 4.38 -4.77
N GLY A 369 -24.90 4.75 -3.75
CA GLY A 369 -26.07 5.63 -3.92
C GLY A 369 -25.72 7.02 -4.45
N LEU A 370 -24.59 7.59 -4.04
CA LEU A 370 -24.10 8.89 -4.55
C LEU A 370 -23.71 8.81 -6.03
N VAL A 371 -23.00 7.75 -6.44
CA VAL A 371 -22.55 7.56 -7.83
C VAL A 371 -23.74 7.31 -8.77
N ASN A 372 -24.68 6.44 -8.38
CA ASN A 372 -25.86 6.14 -9.18
C ASN A 372 -26.81 7.35 -9.35
N GLY A 373 -26.75 8.33 -8.47
CA GLY A 373 -27.52 9.57 -8.56
C GLY A 373 -26.98 10.60 -9.57
N ALA A 374 -25.80 10.38 -10.15
CA ALA A 374 -25.19 11.28 -11.15
C ALA A 374 -25.87 11.10 -12.51
N SER A 375 -26.54 12.14 -13.03
CA SER A 375 -27.36 12.06 -14.28
C SER A 375 -26.55 12.31 -15.55
N GLY A 376 -27.07 11.80 -16.69
CA GLY A 376 -26.47 11.68 -18.02
C GLY A 376 -25.87 12.91 -18.72
N SER A 377 -26.05 14.14 -18.22
CA SER A 377 -25.41 15.35 -18.80
C SER A 377 -23.94 15.50 -18.43
N LEU A 378 -23.41 14.63 -17.53
CA LEU A 378 -22.05 14.66 -17.00
C LEU A 378 -21.19 13.49 -17.49
N LEU A 379 -21.62 12.71 -18.48
CA LEU A 379 -20.94 11.49 -18.92
C LEU A 379 -19.45 11.71 -19.26
N ASN A 380 -19.12 12.80 -19.96
CA ASN A 380 -17.72 13.10 -20.29
C ASN A 380 -16.86 13.45 -19.06
N PHE A 381 -17.46 13.88 -17.97
CA PHE A 381 -16.75 14.13 -16.71
C PHE A 381 -16.73 12.91 -15.79
N LEU A 382 -17.46 11.84 -16.14
CA LEU A 382 -17.64 10.68 -15.26
C LEU A 382 -16.31 10.02 -14.86
N PRO A 383 -15.31 9.81 -15.74
CA PRO A 383 -14.02 9.28 -15.31
C PRO A 383 -13.35 10.14 -14.22
N ALA A 384 -13.40 11.46 -14.36
CA ALA A 384 -12.82 12.37 -13.36
C ALA A 384 -13.62 12.36 -12.04
N ILE A 385 -14.92 12.25 -12.11
CA ILE A 385 -15.79 12.13 -10.92
C ILE A 385 -15.53 10.80 -10.22
N ILE A 386 -15.47 9.69 -10.95
CA ILE A 386 -15.14 8.36 -10.40
C ILE A 386 -13.76 8.36 -9.76
N PHE A 387 -12.78 9.00 -10.39
CA PHE A 387 -11.43 9.16 -9.80
C PHE A 387 -11.50 9.84 -8.44
N LEU A 388 -12.24 10.95 -8.30
CA LEU A 388 -12.39 11.65 -7.02
C LEU A 388 -13.15 10.82 -5.98
N VAL A 389 -14.24 10.15 -6.39
CA VAL A 389 -15.02 9.28 -5.50
C VAL A 389 -14.17 8.12 -5.01
N ALA A 390 -13.37 7.52 -5.90
CA ALA A 390 -12.46 6.44 -5.55
C ALA A 390 -11.35 6.91 -4.60
N ILE A 391 -10.77 8.12 -4.81
CA ILE A 391 -9.82 8.73 -3.87
C ILE A 391 -10.45 8.85 -2.49
N PHE A 392 -11.64 9.45 -2.43
CA PHE A 392 -12.30 9.70 -1.15
C PHE A 392 -12.65 8.39 -0.43
N LEU A 393 -13.18 7.41 -1.16
CA LEU A 393 -13.56 6.13 -0.58
C LEU A 393 -12.33 5.34 -0.09
N ALA A 394 -11.27 5.23 -0.91
CA ALA A 394 -10.04 4.55 -0.52
C ALA A 394 -9.34 5.27 0.65
N PHE A 395 -9.32 6.60 0.65
CA PHE A 395 -8.81 7.39 1.76
C PHE A 395 -9.56 7.11 3.07
N ALA A 396 -10.90 7.07 3.02
CA ALA A 396 -11.75 6.86 4.17
C ALA A 396 -11.76 5.42 4.68
N THR A 397 -11.59 4.44 3.79
CA THR A 397 -11.61 3.01 4.16
C THR A 397 -10.23 2.41 4.38
N GLY A 398 -9.17 3.09 3.90
CA GLY A 398 -7.79 2.59 3.97
C GLY A 398 -7.53 1.37 3.08
N THR A 399 -8.33 1.18 2.02
CA THR A 399 -8.15 0.03 1.13
C THR A 399 -8.50 0.34 -0.32
N SER A 400 -7.57 0.07 -1.21
CA SER A 400 -7.81 0.12 -2.65
C SER A 400 -8.74 -1.02 -3.10
N TRP A 401 -8.52 -2.23 -2.59
CA TRP A 401 -9.26 -3.44 -2.95
C TRP A 401 -10.77 -3.32 -2.68
N GLY A 402 -11.12 -2.84 -1.49
CA GLY A 402 -12.52 -2.57 -1.14
C GLY A 402 -13.15 -1.51 -2.04
N THR A 403 -12.37 -0.50 -2.44
CA THR A 403 -12.86 0.60 -3.27
C THR A 403 -13.21 0.15 -4.69
N PHE A 404 -12.32 -0.55 -5.38
CA PHE A 404 -12.64 -0.99 -6.73
C PHE A 404 -13.60 -2.18 -6.76
N GLY A 405 -13.63 -3.02 -5.71
CA GLY A 405 -14.67 -4.05 -5.56
C GLY A 405 -16.09 -3.50 -5.52
N ILE A 406 -16.27 -2.24 -5.09
CA ILE A 406 -17.56 -1.55 -5.10
C ILE A 406 -17.78 -0.81 -6.42
N LEU A 407 -16.80 -0.01 -6.83
CA LEU A 407 -17.00 0.96 -7.91
C LEU A 407 -16.91 0.31 -9.29
N ILE A 408 -16.09 -0.73 -9.50
CA ILE A 408 -15.99 -1.38 -10.83
C ILE A 408 -17.32 -1.98 -11.27
N PRO A 409 -18.05 -2.79 -10.46
CA PRO A 409 -19.38 -3.29 -10.86
C PRO A 409 -20.36 -2.16 -11.19
N ILE A 410 -20.32 -1.05 -10.45
CA ILE A 410 -21.19 0.12 -10.72
C ILE A 410 -20.85 0.74 -12.07
N VAL A 411 -19.56 0.91 -12.38
CA VAL A 411 -19.08 1.43 -13.67
C VAL A 411 -19.49 0.51 -14.81
N VAL A 412 -19.26 -0.81 -14.67
CA VAL A 412 -19.66 -1.81 -15.68
C VAL A 412 -21.15 -1.73 -15.94
N ASN A 413 -21.99 -1.73 -14.91
CA ASN A 413 -23.44 -1.62 -15.04
C ASN A 413 -23.90 -0.31 -15.69
N THR A 414 -23.23 0.82 -15.38
CA THR A 414 -23.57 2.14 -15.94
C THR A 414 -23.33 2.20 -17.45
N PHE A 415 -22.29 1.53 -17.95
CA PHE A 415 -21.92 1.57 -19.38
C PHE A 415 -22.30 0.29 -20.14
N SER A 416 -22.92 -0.68 -19.50
CA SER A 416 -23.33 -1.95 -20.15
C SER A 416 -24.19 -1.68 -21.38
N GLY A 417 -23.69 -2.12 -22.54
CA GLY A 417 -24.39 -1.97 -23.83
C GLY A 417 -24.38 -0.58 -24.46
N THR A 418 -23.61 0.39 -23.92
CA THR A 418 -23.58 1.78 -24.44
C THR A 418 -22.21 2.20 -24.99
N ASP A 419 -21.21 2.45 -24.16
CA ASP A 419 -19.88 2.96 -24.56
C ASP A 419 -18.76 2.20 -23.86
N ASN A 420 -18.18 1.23 -24.57
CA ASN A 420 -17.11 0.37 -24.07
C ASN A 420 -15.83 1.15 -23.77
N THR A 421 -15.55 2.24 -24.51
CA THR A 421 -14.35 3.05 -24.29
C THR A 421 -14.46 3.87 -23.00
N MET A 422 -15.62 4.51 -22.78
CA MET A 422 -15.87 5.25 -21.54
C MET A 422 -15.90 4.33 -20.31
N MET A 423 -16.39 3.11 -20.46
CA MET A 423 -16.32 2.08 -19.41
C MET A 423 -14.87 1.78 -19.02
N ILE A 424 -13.99 1.52 -19.99
CA ILE A 424 -12.58 1.24 -19.77
C ILE A 424 -11.87 2.42 -19.10
N ILE A 425 -12.11 3.66 -19.57
CA ILE A 425 -11.54 4.88 -18.99
C ILE A 425 -12.03 5.04 -17.53
N SER A 426 -13.30 4.77 -17.28
CA SER A 426 -13.90 4.91 -15.95
C SER A 426 -13.43 3.82 -14.98
N ILE A 427 -13.25 2.57 -15.44
CA ILE A 427 -12.62 1.49 -14.66
C ILE A 427 -11.18 1.89 -14.30
N SER A 428 -10.43 2.39 -15.29
CA SER A 428 -9.07 2.87 -15.04
C SER A 428 -9.03 4.03 -14.05
N ALA A 429 -9.97 4.97 -14.14
CA ALA A 429 -10.10 6.08 -13.19
C ALA A 429 -10.44 5.61 -11.78
N CYS A 430 -11.29 4.58 -11.66
CA CYS A 430 -11.61 3.93 -10.39
C CYS A 430 -10.35 3.32 -9.75
N MET A 431 -9.61 2.50 -10.49
CA MET A 431 -8.37 1.88 -10.03
C MET A 431 -7.32 2.92 -9.63
N ALA A 432 -7.12 3.94 -10.47
CA ALA A 432 -6.19 5.03 -10.23
C ALA A 432 -6.56 5.84 -8.98
N GLY A 433 -7.84 6.15 -8.81
CA GLY A 433 -8.36 6.85 -7.64
C GLY A 433 -8.23 6.04 -6.36
N ALA A 434 -8.48 4.74 -6.42
CA ALA A 434 -8.30 3.83 -5.30
C ALA A 434 -6.85 3.81 -4.80
N VAL A 435 -5.88 3.67 -5.71
CA VAL A 435 -4.44 3.74 -5.37
C VAL A 435 -4.07 5.11 -4.81
N CYS A 436 -4.57 6.19 -5.39
CA CYS A 436 -4.29 7.55 -4.93
C CYS A 436 -4.82 7.80 -3.51
N GLY A 437 -6.05 7.37 -3.22
CA GLY A 437 -6.66 7.52 -1.91
C GLY A 437 -5.95 6.70 -0.84
N ASP A 438 -5.53 5.50 -1.20
CA ASP A 438 -4.74 4.60 -0.37
C ASP A 438 -3.41 5.24 0.02
N HIS A 439 -2.65 5.77 -0.93
CA HIS A 439 -1.42 6.51 -0.69
C HIS A 439 -1.58 7.75 0.22
N CYS A 440 -2.77 8.34 0.28
CA CYS A 440 -3.04 9.47 1.16
C CYS A 440 -3.40 9.04 2.59
N SER A 441 -3.87 7.81 2.76
CA SER A 441 -4.54 7.35 3.97
C SER A 441 -3.56 6.88 5.06
N PRO A 442 -3.65 7.42 6.28
CA PRO A 442 -2.86 6.92 7.40
C PRO A 442 -3.35 5.56 7.94
N ILE A 443 -4.47 5.07 7.44
CA ILE A 443 -5.03 3.76 7.81
C ILE A 443 -4.87 2.73 6.69
N SER A 444 -4.18 3.08 5.61
CA SER A 444 -3.88 2.19 4.49
C SER A 444 -2.91 1.10 4.91
N ASP A 445 -3.23 -0.13 4.54
CA ASP A 445 -2.38 -1.29 4.77
C ASP A 445 -1.06 -1.22 4.00
N THR A 446 -1.07 -0.76 2.72
CA THR A 446 0.16 -0.58 1.93
C THR A 446 1.06 0.51 2.49
N THR A 447 0.51 1.67 2.88
CA THR A 447 1.25 2.76 3.52
C THR A 447 1.85 2.33 4.88
N ILE A 448 1.11 1.52 5.65
CA ILE A 448 1.60 0.90 6.89
C ILE A 448 2.78 -0.03 6.59
N MET A 449 2.66 -0.91 5.58
CA MET A 449 3.71 -1.84 5.20
C MET A 449 4.94 -1.14 4.61
N ALA A 450 4.78 -0.09 3.80
CA ALA A 450 5.88 0.72 3.29
C ALA A 450 6.67 1.35 4.44
N SER A 451 5.97 1.89 5.45
CA SER A 451 6.62 2.42 6.66
C SER A 451 7.35 1.35 7.46
N ALA A 452 6.78 0.15 7.58
CA ALA A 452 7.39 -0.99 8.25
C ALA A 452 8.63 -1.51 7.49
N GLY A 453 8.53 -1.65 6.16
CA GLY A 453 9.65 -2.05 5.30
C GLY A 453 10.82 -1.09 5.38
N ALA A 454 10.56 0.21 5.32
CA ALA A 454 11.56 1.26 5.51
C ALA A 454 12.01 1.40 6.97
N GLN A 455 11.31 0.83 7.93
CA GLN A 455 11.46 1.09 9.36
C GLN A 455 11.37 2.60 9.69
N CYS A 456 10.40 3.26 9.10
CA CYS A 456 10.06 4.66 9.30
C CYS A 456 8.92 4.78 10.31
N ASN A 457 8.88 5.87 11.08
CA ASN A 457 7.66 6.20 11.81
C ASN A 457 6.52 6.40 10.80
N HIS A 458 5.39 5.74 11.04
CA HIS A 458 4.28 5.69 10.10
C HIS A 458 3.73 7.09 9.78
N MET A 459 3.50 7.92 10.80
CA MET A 459 2.99 9.28 10.59
C MET A 459 4.01 10.21 9.91
N ASN A 460 5.31 9.96 10.08
CA ASN A 460 6.33 10.67 9.31
C ASN A 460 6.24 10.28 7.83
N HIS A 461 6.05 8.99 7.52
CA HIS A 461 5.83 8.55 6.15
C HIS A 461 4.60 9.22 5.54
N VAL A 462 3.42 9.10 6.16
CA VAL A 462 2.17 9.71 5.69
C VAL A 462 2.32 11.22 5.46
N SER A 463 2.81 11.95 6.46
CA SER A 463 2.91 13.41 6.39
C SER A 463 3.91 13.91 5.34
N THR A 464 4.97 13.14 5.07
CA THR A 464 5.98 13.50 4.06
C THR A 464 5.55 13.13 2.66
N GLN A 465 4.77 12.06 2.48
CA GLN A 465 4.26 11.58 1.21
C GLN A 465 3.10 12.42 0.68
N LEU A 466 2.19 12.84 1.56
CA LEU A 466 0.94 13.51 1.20
C LEU A 466 1.10 14.68 0.20
N PRO A 467 2.06 15.62 0.35
CA PRO A 467 2.23 16.68 -0.64
C PRO A 467 2.59 16.19 -2.05
N TYR A 468 3.33 15.08 -2.16
CA TYR A 468 3.71 14.48 -3.44
C TYR A 468 2.49 13.86 -4.11
N VAL A 469 1.71 13.10 -3.35
CA VAL A 469 0.48 12.45 -3.84
C VAL A 469 -0.53 13.49 -4.31
N VAL A 470 -0.74 14.57 -3.55
CA VAL A 470 -1.66 15.67 -3.93
C VAL A 470 -1.27 16.31 -5.26
N VAL A 471 0.02 16.53 -5.50
CA VAL A 471 0.50 17.07 -6.78
C VAL A 471 0.18 16.12 -7.93
N VAL A 472 0.46 14.82 -7.77
CA VAL A 472 0.17 13.83 -8.82
C VAL A 472 -1.34 13.68 -9.01
N ALA A 473 -2.12 13.64 -7.93
CA ALA A 473 -3.59 13.55 -7.99
C ALA A 473 -4.23 14.70 -8.75
N ALA A 474 -3.77 15.95 -8.50
CA ALA A 474 -4.30 17.13 -9.19
C ALA A 474 -4.04 17.07 -10.71
N VAL A 475 -2.84 16.68 -11.12
CA VAL A 475 -2.52 16.52 -12.55
C VAL A 475 -3.30 15.35 -13.16
N SER A 476 -3.42 14.22 -12.44
CA SER A 476 -4.19 13.06 -12.88
C SER A 476 -5.68 13.39 -13.05
N PHE A 477 -6.25 14.16 -12.14
CA PHE A 477 -7.63 14.62 -12.23
C PHE A 477 -7.89 15.43 -13.50
N ILE A 478 -7.01 16.41 -13.81
CA ILE A 478 -7.08 17.18 -15.06
C ILE A 478 -6.95 16.24 -16.26
N THR A 479 -6.05 15.27 -16.19
CA THR A 479 -5.84 14.28 -17.26
C THR A 479 -7.08 13.43 -17.49
N TYR A 480 -7.81 13.02 -16.43
CA TYR A 480 -9.07 12.29 -16.57
C TYR A 480 -10.20 13.16 -17.13
N ILE A 481 -10.26 14.45 -16.82
CA ILE A 481 -11.19 15.37 -17.50
C ILE A 481 -10.92 15.35 -19.01
N ILE A 482 -9.66 15.52 -19.42
CA ILE A 482 -9.28 15.51 -20.85
C ILE A 482 -9.62 14.16 -21.50
N ALA A 483 -9.35 13.05 -20.82
CA ALA A 483 -9.62 11.70 -21.33
C ALA A 483 -11.12 11.43 -21.54
N GLY A 484 -11.99 12.02 -20.74
CA GLY A 484 -13.44 11.93 -20.94
C GLY A 484 -13.95 12.62 -22.22
N PHE A 485 -13.19 13.56 -22.77
CA PHE A 485 -13.49 14.20 -24.07
C PHE A 485 -12.68 13.61 -25.24
N ILE A 486 -11.47 13.13 -24.95
CA ILE A 486 -10.55 12.57 -25.94
C ILE A 486 -10.39 11.08 -25.62
N HIS A 487 -11.18 10.23 -26.24
CA HIS A 487 -11.21 8.78 -26.01
C HIS A 487 -9.97 8.05 -26.54
N ASN A 488 -8.78 8.62 -26.28
CA ASN A 488 -7.48 8.09 -26.67
C ASN A 488 -6.54 8.10 -25.47
N PRO A 489 -5.84 7.02 -25.12
CA PRO A 489 -5.01 6.97 -23.93
C PRO A 489 -3.75 7.84 -24.02
N VAL A 490 -3.20 8.03 -25.24
CA VAL A 490 -1.89 8.65 -25.46
C VAL A 490 -1.94 10.17 -25.33
N VAL A 491 -2.95 10.82 -25.94
CA VAL A 491 -3.03 12.29 -25.96
C VAL A 491 -3.17 12.88 -24.54
N PRO A 492 -4.14 12.42 -23.70
CA PRO A 492 -4.22 12.89 -22.32
C PRO A 492 -2.96 12.59 -21.51
N LEU A 493 -2.33 11.43 -21.71
CA LEU A 493 -1.09 11.08 -21.01
C LEU A 493 0.05 12.04 -21.37
N ILE A 494 0.24 12.39 -22.64
CA ILE A 494 1.26 13.36 -23.05
C ILE A 494 0.99 14.72 -22.40
N ILE A 495 -0.26 15.18 -22.40
CA ILE A 495 -0.65 16.44 -21.74
C ILE A 495 -0.36 16.34 -20.24
N GLY A 496 -0.72 15.23 -19.59
CA GLY A 496 -0.45 14.97 -18.17
C GLY A 496 1.05 15.00 -17.85
N ILE A 497 1.90 14.39 -18.68
CA ILE A 497 3.37 14.42 -18.55
C ILE A 497 3.91 15.86 -18.67
N VAL A 498 3.41 16.63 -19.62
CA VAL A 498 3.81 18.04 -19.80
C VAL A 498 3.39 18.86 -18.56
N LEU A 499 2.14 18.74 -18.13
CA LEU A 499 1.65 19.43 -16.93
C LEU A 499 2.45 19.04 -15.68
N MET A 500 2.74 17.74 -15.50
CA MET A 500 3.55 17.25 -14.38
C MET A 500 4.95 17.83 -14.42
N THR A 501 5.60 17.84 -15.59
CA THR A 501 6.94 18.42 -15.77
C THR A 501 6.95 19.91 -15.40
N LEU A 502 5.98 20.68 -15.89
CA LEU A 502 5.86 22.11 -15.58
C LEU A 502 5.63 22.33 -14.07
N THR A 503 4.76 21.52 -13.46
CA THR A 503 4.48 21.59 -12.03
C THR A 503 5.74 21.30 -11.19
N ILE A 504 6.52 20.27 -11.53
CA ILE A 504 7.74 19.92 -10.80
C ILE A 504 8.82 21.02 -10.98
N ILE A 505 8.95 21.58 -12.18
CA ILE A 505 9.86 22.72 -12.42
C ILE A 505 9.45 23.94 -11.60
N LEU A 506 8.16 24.25 -11.54
CA LEU A 506 7.63 25.33 -10.73
C LEU A 506 7.91 25.11 -9.22
N ILE A 507 7.66 23.90 -8.72
CA ILE A 507 7.97 23.55 -7.32
C ILE A 507 9.47 23.74 -7.06
N LYS A 508 10.34 23.26 -7.95
CA LYS A 508 11.79 23.43 -7.85
C LYS A 508 12.18 24.91 -7.76
N TYR A 509 11.59 25.73 -8.61
CA TYR A 509 11.84 27.19 -8.62
C TYR A 509 11.45 27.84 -7.28
N ILE A 510 10.24 27.53 -6.77
CA ILE A 510 9.75 28.04 -5.50
C ILE A 510 10.64 27.61 -4.32
N VAL A 511 11.05 26.34 -4.28
CA VAL A 511 11.93 25.81 -3.23
C VAL A 511 13.28 26.51 -3.25
N ASN A 512 13.87 26.71 -4.43
CA ASN A 512 15.17 27.38 -4.57
C ASN A 512 15.09 28.87 -4.16
N GLN A 513 14.02 29.58 -4.49
CA GLN A 513 13.83 30.97 -4.05
C GLN A 513 13.72 31.09 -2.52
N LYS A 514 13.02 30.18 -1.86
CA LYS A 514 12.92 30.18 -0.39
C LYS A 514 14.28 29.96 0.27
N GLN A 515 15.17 29.16 -0.34
CA GLN A 515 16.52 28.93 0.17
C GLN A 515 17.48 30.11 -0.02
N SER A 516 17.26 30.92 -1.08
CA SER A 516 18.09 32.12 -1.31
C SER A 516 17.69 33.30 -0.41
N ASN A 517 16.49 33.25 0.19
CA ASN A 517 15.94 34.31 1.04
C ASN A 517 16.00 33.97 2.55
N SER A 518 16.45 32.75 2.90
CA SER A 518 16.73 32.28 4.27
C SER A 518 18.23 32.20 4.53
#